data_814286de8c8ab4c6b4bf17b381a18e29
#
_entry.id   814286de8c8ab4c6b4bf17b381a18e29
#
_cell.length_a   1.000
_cell.length_b   1.000
_cell.length_c   1.000
_cell.angle_alpha   90.00
_cell.angle_beta   90.00
_cell.angle_gamma   90.00
#
_symmetry.space_group_name_H-M   'P 1'
#
loop_
_entity.id
_entity.type
_entity.pdbx_description
1 polymer ?
#
loop_
_entity_poly.entity_id
_entity_poly.type
_entity_poly.pdbx_seq_one_letter_code
_entity_poly.pdbx_strand_id
1 'polypeptide(L)'
;ITGLERRYDRAAQAKIDIIADKDNFIVNDPVKDINGNFRTISVKPIDVSKFAHEFFDTEYQIFMSATIDKSSFCENMGLEKEDVAFVDTKKSPFPMEHRKIDLLNIRRLSYGSTEEDELEVIKTMDRILDEHSDERGLILTSSIPRCHNIIRYLSPKNTKRIRLCHSKNKDDKTQDEVISEHSSDPTSVLLSSSLWEGVDLKDDLSRFQIIAKVPYPNYTEKRTKAKMNKFPLWYTSQTLTKLLQGFGRSIRSDDDWAQTYVLDTAVNNVFFKAQQMIPKAYYDVLGMDEL
;
A
#
# COMPACT_ATOMS: atom_id res chain seq x y z
N ILE A 1 5.01 14.00 -34.97
CA ILE A 1 4.69 14.79 -33.74
C ILE A 1 5.85 14.64 -32.80
N THR A 2 6.53 15.72 -32.50
CA THR A 2 7.69 15.75 -31.61
C THR A 2 7.26 15.63 -30.16
N GLY A 3 8.17 15.20 -29.26
CA GLY A 3 7.87 15.13 -27.83
C GLY A 3 7.48 16.49 -27.21
N LEU A 4 7.88 17.60 -27.83
CA LEU A 4 7.53 18.98 -27.45
C LEU A 4 6.08 19.32 -27.81
N GLU A 5 5.58 18.94 -28.98
CA GLU A 5 4.18 19.15 -29.40
C GLU A 5 3.23 18.43 -28.46
N ARG A 6 3.51 17.13 -28.13
CA ARG A 6 2.70 16.37 -27.15
C ARG A 6 2.67 17.02 -25.76
N ARG A 7 3.77 17.64 -25.34
CA ARG A 7 3.83 18.35 -24.04
C ARG A 7 3.01 19.63 -24.07
N TYR A 8 3.06 20.35 -25.19
CA TYR A 8 2.28 21.55 -25.38
C TYR A 8 0.78 21.25 -25.38
N ASP A 9 0.36 20.24 -26.13
CA ASP A 9 -1.04 19.84 -26.24
C ASP A 9 -1.60 19.40 -24.87
N ARG A 10 -0.83 18.61 -24.11
CA ARG A 10 -1.20 18.21 -22.74
C ARG A 10 -1.32 19.42 -21.80
N ALA A 11 -0.43 20.39 -21.91
CA ALA A 11 -0.47 21.59 -21.08
C ALA A 11 -1.66 22.49 -21.45
N ALA A 12 -1.98 22.59 -22.74
CA ALA A 12 -3.13 23.33 -23.24
C ALA A 12 -4.45 22.69 -22.78
N GLN A 13 -4.58 21.35 -22.90
CA GLN A 13 -5.74 20.63 -22.42
C GLN A 13 -5.90 20.76 -20.90
N ALA A 14 -4.84 20.54 -20.13
CA ALA A 14 -4.87 20.70 -18.68
C ALA A 14 -5.31 22.13 -18.26
N LYS A 15 -4.92 23.16 -19.00
CA LYS A 15 -5.37 24.53 -18.75
C LYS A 15 -6.88 24.66 -18.95
N ILE A 16 -7.43 24.07 -20.02
CA ILE A 16 -8.86 24.07 -20.31
C ILE A 16 -9.62 23.39 -19.17
N ASP A 17 -9.18 22.21 -18.78
CA ASP A 17 -9.81 21.41 -17.71
C ASP A 17 -9.82 22.15 -16.36
N ILE A 18 -8.70 22.81 -16.02
CA ILE A 18 -8.56 23.60 -14.78
C ILE A 18 -9.51 24.82 -14.81
N ILE A 19 -9.65 25.49 -15.97
CA ILE A 19 -10.55 26.64 -16.10
C ILE A 19 -12.01 26.20 -15.99
N ALA A 20 -12.35 25.04 -16.58
CA ALA A 20 -13.69 24.48 -16.56
C ALA A 20 -14.15 24.03 -15.16
N ASP A 21 -13.25 23.53 -14.33
CA ASP A 21 -13.58 23.01 -12.99
C ASP A 21 -12.44 23.28 -12.00
N LYS A 22 -12.27 24.54 -11.63
CA LYS A 22 -11.18 25.00 -10.73
C LYS A 22 -11.14 24.25 -9.41
N ASP A 23 -12.31 23.94 -8.85
CA ASP A 23 -12.45 23.34 -7.53
C ASP A 23 -12.06 21.85 -7.50
N ASN A 24 -11.94 21.25 -8.69
CA ASN A 24 -11.50 19.87 -8.82
C ASN A 24 -9.97 19.72 -8.89
N PHE A 25 -9.19 20.79 -8.85
CA PHE A 25 -7.75 20.70 -9.01
C PHE A 25 -6.98 21.22 -7.80
N ILE A 26 -5.93 20.48 -7.44
CA ILE A 26 -4.93 20.91 -6.46
C ILE A 26 -3.66 21.31 -7.18
N VAL A 27 -3.23 22.53 -6.94
CA VAL A 27 -1.92 23.01 -7.37
C VAL A 27 -0.93 22.77 -6.23
N ASN A 28 0.08 21.96 -6.48
CA ASN A 28 1.16 21.74 -5.54
C ASN A 28 2.16 22.90 -5.61
N ASP A 29 2.90 23.08 -4.51
CA ASP A 29 3.93 24.11 -4.48
C ASP A 29 4.98 23.84 -5.58
N PRO A 30 5.44 24.91 -6.26
CA PRO A 30 6.38 24.75 -7.36
C PRO A 30 7.72 24.22 -6.87
N VAL A 31 8.27 23.24 -7.59
CA VAL A 31 9.63 22.76 -7.35
C VAL A 31 10.60 23.75 -7.97
N LYS A 32 11.58 24.21 -7.18
CA LYS A 32 12.65 25.08 -7.62
C LYS A 32 13.97 24.31 -7.78
N ASP A 33 14.83 24.78 -8.68
CA ASP A 33 16.19 24.29 -8.79
C ASP A 33 17.12 24.94 -7.71
N ILE A 34 18.39 24.56 -7.73
CA ILE A 34 19.41 25.10 -6.79
C ILE A 34 19.63 26.62 -6.92
N ASN A 35 19.24 27.20 -8.05
CA ASN A 35 19.36 28.64 -8.34
C ASN A 35 18.05 29.39 -8.03
N GLY A 36 17.01 28.69 -7.50
CA GLY A 36 15.72 29.29 -7.18
C GLY A 36 14.75 29.40 -8.35
N ASN A 37 15.10 28.93 -9.57
CA ASN A 37 14.22 28.97 -10.72
C ASN A 37 13.14 27.89 -10.62
N PHE A 38 11.94 28.19 -11.10
CA PHE A 38 10.84 27.21 -11.14
C PHE A 38 11.15 26.10 -12.15
N ARG A 39 11.16 24.87 -11.68
CA ARG A 39 11.33 23.67 -12.52
C ARG A 39 10.02 23.04 -12.95
N THR A 40 9.12 22.88 -12.00
CA THR A 40 7.89 22.14 -12.21
C THR A 40 6.77 22.67 -11.32
N ILE A 41 5.59 22.84 -11.90
CA ILE A 41 4.33 23.01 -11.17
C ILE A 41 3.51 21.75 -11.44
N SER A 42 3.07 21.09 -10.38
CA SER A 42 2.22 19.91 -10.49
C SER A 42 0.79 20.27 -10.16
N VAL A 43 -0.10 20.00 -11.10
CA VAL A 43 -1.55 20.16 -10.93
C VAL A 43 -2.18 18.78 -11.00
N LYS A 44 -3.01 18.41 -10.02
CA LYS A 44 -3.62 17.09 -9.94
C LYS A 44 -5.12 17.23 -9.68
N PRO A 45 -5.97 16.50 -10.41
CA PRO A 45 -7.40 16.48 -10.11
C PRO A 45 -7.66 15.77 -8.77
N ILE A 46 -8.66 16.24 -8.04
CA ILE A 46 -9.19 15.59 -6.84
C ILE A 46 -10.02 14.38 -7.26
N ASP A 47 -10.98 14.62 -8.14
CA ASP A 47 -11.86 13.62 -8.74
C ASP A 47 -11.37 13.30 -10.15
N VAL A 48 -11.09 12.05 -10.40
CA VAL A 48 -10.59 11.55 -11.70
C VAL A 48 -11.66 10.89 -12.55
N SER A 49 -12.87 10.68 -12.00
CA SER A 49 -13.98 10.00 -12.67
C SER A 49 -14.33 10.63 -14.01
N LYS A 50 -14.27 11.97 -14.07
CA LYS A 50 -14.56 12.75 -15.29
C LYS A 50 -13.61 12.48 -16.46
N PHE A 51 -12.42 11.94 -16.18
CA PHE A 51 -11.37 11.68 -17.19
C PHE A 51 -11.26 10.20 -17.54
N ALA A 52 -12.01 9.34 -16.87
CA ALA A 52 -11.89 7.89 -17.07
C ALA A 52 -12.22 7.47 -18.50
N HIS A 53 -13.21 8.11 -19.14
CA HIS A 53 -13.61 7.85 -20.52
C HIS A 53 -12.49 8.14 -21.54
N GLU A 54 -11.54 9.02 -21.24
CA GLU A 54 -10.39 9.30 -22.13
C GLU A 54 -9.44 8.11 -22.26
N PHE A 55 -9.46 7.20 -21.26
CA PHE A 55 -8.59 6.02 -21.19
C PHE A 55 -9.32 4.73 -21.53
N PHE A 56 -10.63 4.71 -21.36
CA PHE A 56 -11.48 3.52 -21.46
C PHE A 56 -12.66 3.82 -22.36
N ASP A 57 -12.40 3.94 -23.67
CA ASP A 57 -13.41 4.22 -24.72
C ASP A 57 -13.62 2.97 -25.58
N THR A 58 -14.15 1.91 -24.96
CA THR A 58 -14.51 0.68 -25.64
C THR A 58 -15.92 0.25 -25.23
N GLU A 59 -16.64 -0.42 -26.13
CA GLU A 59 -18.02 -0.88 -25.89
C GLU A 59 -18.13 -1.80 -24.68
N TYR A 60 -17.14 -2.70 -24.50
CA TYR A 60 -17.06 -3.62 -23.37
C TYR A 60 -15.69 -3.54 -22.71
N GLN A 61 -15.67 -3.53 -21.37
CA GLN A 61 -14.45 -3.42 -20.57
C GLN A 61 -14.45 -4.46 -19.46
N ILE A 62 -13.30 -5.10 -19.24
CA ILE A 62 -13.11 -6.04 -18.14
C ILE A 62 -11.98 -5.51 -17.25
N PHE A 63 -12.30 -5.28 -15.98
CA PHE A 63 -11.35 -4.88 -14.95
C PHE A 63 -11.17 -6.02 -13.95
N MET A 64 -9.93 -6.31 -13.60
CA MET A 64 -9.59 -7.38 -12.67
C MET A 64 -8.66 -6.87 -11.57
N SER A 65 -8.96 -7.23 -10.33
CA SER A 65 -8.10 -6.99 -9.18
C SER A 65 -8.47 -7.94 -8.05
N ALA A 66 -7.51 -8.33 -7.24
CA ALA A 66 -7.74 -9.13 -6.04
C ALA A 66 -8.43 -8.36 -4.91
N THR A 67 -8.49 -7.04 -5.00
CA THR A 67 -8.95 -6.15 -3.92
C THR A 67 -9.93 -5.08 -4.40
N ILE A 68 -10.63 -5.35 -5.50
CA ILE A 68 -11.60 -4.42 -6.06
C ILE A 68 -12.88 -4.39 -5.21
N ASP A 69 -13.31 -3.19 -4.80
CA ASP A 69 -14.65 -2.95 -4.26
C ASP A 69 -15.51 -2.26 -5.31
N LYS A 70 -16.69 -2.83 -5.60
CA LYS A 70 -17.58 -2.33 -6.66
C LYS A 70 -17.92 -0.86 -6.46
N SER A 71 -18.28 -0.46 -5.23
CA SER A 71 -18.75 0.90 -4.96
C SER A 71 -17.64 1.93 -5.16
N SER A 72 -16.47 1.71 -4.55
CA SER A 72 -15.32 2.60 -4.69
C SER A 72 -14.79 2.61 -6.13
N PHE A 73 -14.84 1.48 -6.82
CA PHE A 73 -14.41 1.40 -8.21
C PHE A 73 -15.31 2.23 -9.12
N CYS A 74 -16.65 2.03 -9.06
CA CYS A 74 -17.60 2.79 -9.86
C CYS A 74 -17.49 4.29 -9.58
N GLU A 75 -17.40 4.71 -8.30
CA GLU A 75 -17.22 6.11 -7.92
C GLU A 75 -15.95 6.72 -8.55
N ASN A 76 -14.81 6.01 -8.46
CA ASN A 76 -13.54 6.51 -9.02
C ASN A 76 -13.52 6.53 -10.55
N MET A 77 -14.27 5.63 -11.20
CA MET A 77 -14.33 5.52 -12.67
C MET A 77 -15.48 6.34 -13.29
N GLY A 78 -16.36 6.91 -12.48
CA GLY A 78 -17.57 7.61 -12.96
C GLY A 78 -18.55 6.68 -13.66
N LEU A 79 -18.67 5.42 -13.18
CA LEU A 79 -19.58 4.41 -13.71
C LEU A 79 -20.83 4.32 -12.83
N GLU A 80 -21.98 4.16 -13.45
CA GLU A 80 -23.19 3.79 -12.73
C GLU A 80 -23.11 2.33 -12.30
N LYS A 81 -23.51 2.03 -11.06
CA LYS A 81 -23.37 0.68 -10.50
C LYS A 81 -24.23 -0.35 -11.24
N GLU A 82 -25.31 0.10 -11.84
CA GLU A 82 -26.28 -0.68 -12.60
C GLU A 82 -25.68 -1.18 -13.93
N ASP A 83 -24.73 -0.42 -14.50
CA ASP A 83 -24.06 -0.76 -15.75
C ASP A 83 -22.86 -1.71 -15.56
N VAL A 84 -22.52 -2.05 -14.29
CA VAL A 84 -21.38 -2.88 -13.96
C VAL A 84 -21.82 -4.27 -13.46
N ALA A 85 -21.52 -5.31 -14.24
CA ALA A 85 -21.56 -6.67 -13.74
C ALA A 85 -20.34 -6.93 -12.84
N PHE A 86 -20.58 -7.28 -11.58
CA PHE A 86 -19.51 -7.55 -10.61
C PHE A 86 -19.47 -9.03 -10.26
N VAL A 87 -18.29 -9.63 -10.41
CA VAL A 87 -18.04 -11.03 -10.04
C VAL A 87 -17.03 -11.02 -8.90
N ASP A 88 -17.44 -11.52 -7.75
CA ASP A 88 -16.59 -11.67 -6.57
C ASP A 88 -16.34 -13.16 -6.29
N THR A 89 -15.11 -13.50 -5.94
CA THR A 89 -14.74 -14.83 -5.46
C THR A 89 -15.14 -14.95 -3.99
N LYS A 90 -16.13 -15.80 -3.71
CA LYS A 90 -16.67 -15.99 -2.35
C LYS A 90 -15.65 -16.61 -1.38
N LYS A 91 -14.70 -17.38 -1.90
CA LYS A 91 -13.67 -18.07 -1.12
C LYS A 91 -12.30 -17.84 -1.74
N SER A 92 -11.28 -17.76 -0.88
CA SER A 92 -9.90 -17.80 -1.36
C SER A 92 -9.59 -19.15 -2.00
N PRO A 93 -8.81 -19.21 -3.09
CA PRO A 93 -8.26 -20.46 -3.58
C PRO A 93 -7.24 -21.07 -2.60
N PHE A 94 -6.63 -20.27 -1.74
CA PHE A 94 -5.59 -20.71 -0.82
C PHE A 94 -6.20 -21.18 0.51
N PRO A 95 -5.74 -22.33 1.07
CA PRO A 95 -6.19 -22.83 2.38
C PRO A 95 -6.01 -21.78 3.50
N MET A 96 -6.95 -21.74 4.45
CA MET A 96 -6.88 -20.79 5.58
C MET A 96 -5.62 -20.98 6.43
N GLU A 97 -5.22 -22.22 6.65
CA GLU A 97 -4.03 -22.61 7.40
C GLU A 97 -2.72 -22.12 6.77
N HIS A 98 -2.71 -21.88 5.46
CA HIS A 98 -1.55 -21.38 4.73
C HIS A 98 -1.42 -19.86 4.76
N ARG A 99 -2.47 -19.12 5.16
CA ARG A 99 -2.50 -17.64 5.09
C ARG A 99 -2.99 -16.98 6.39
N LYS A 100 -2.52 -17.49 7.51
CA LYS A 100 -2.89 -16.98 8.83
C LYS A 100 -2.56 -15.51 9.01
N ILE A 101 -3.48 -14.77 9.62
CA ILE A 101 -3.32 -13.36 9.98
C ILE A 101 -3.57 -13.18 11.47
N ASP A 102 -2.54 -12.82 12.21
CA ASP A 102 -2.60 -12.55 13.63
C ASP A 102 -2.64 -11.04 13.90
N LEU A 103 -3.76 -10.58 14.45
CA LEU A 103 -3.91 -9.18 14.86
C LEU A 103 -3.40 -9.04 16.30
N LEU A 104 -2.11 -8.78 16.49
CA LEU A 104 -1.48 -8.75 17.81
C LEU A 104 -1.85 -7.50 18.62
N ASN A 105 -2.31 -6.42 17.94
CA ASN A 105 -2.82 -5.23 18.60
C ASN A 105 -1.89 -4.62 19.66
N ILE A 106 -0.62 -4.43 19.34
CA ILE A 106 0.41 -4.00 20.31
C ILE A 106 0.23 -2.54 20.69
N ARG A 107 0.33 -1.62 19.70
CA ARG A 107 0.17 -0.17 19.89
C ARG A 107 -0.42 0.49 18.66
N ARG A 108 -1.11 1.61 18.87
CA ARG A 108 -1.52 2.47 17.78
C ARG A 108 -0.37 3.38 17.37
N LEU A 109 0.17 3.16 16.19
CA LEU A 109 1.21 4.00 15.64
C LEU A 109 0.62 5.17 14.83
N SER A 110 0.90 6.40 15.27
CA SER A 110 0.42 7.64 14.64
C SER A 110 1.55 8.67 14.56
N TYR A 111 1.25 9.89 14.10
CA TYR A 111 2.18 11.00 14.14
C TYR A 111 2.53 11.42 15.59
N GLY A 112 1.59 11.24 16.52
CA GLY A 112 1.77 11.57 17.94
C GLY A 112 2.21 10.38 18.81
N SER A 113 2.64 9.27 18.22
CA SER A 113 3.17 8.14 18.98
C SER A 113 4.49 8.51 19.66
N THR A 114 4.64 8.04 20.89
CA THR A 114 5.87 8.24 21.67
C THR A 114 6.97 7.28 21.22
N GLU A 115 8.21 7.54 21.61
CA GLU A 115 9.31 6.60 21.38
C GLU A 115 9.06 5.27 22.11
N GLU A 116 8.41 5.30 23.28
CA GLU A 116 8.04 4.10 24.04
C GLU A 116 7.04 3.22 23.28
N ASP A 117 6.03 3.82 22.62
CA ASP A 117 5.09 3.09 21.77
C ASP A 117 5.81 2.39 20.62
N GLU A 118 6.75 3.06 19.98
CA GLU A 118 7.56 2.47 18.90
C GLU A 118 8.47 1.36 19.41
N LEU A 119 9.11 1.54 20.56
CA LEU A 119 9.96 0.53 21.17
C LEU A 119 9.20 -0.74 21.54
N GLU A 120 7.95 -0.63 22.01
CA GLU A 120 7.13 -1.81 22.33
C GLU A 120 6.79 -2.62 21.08
N VAL A 121 6.44 -1.94 19.98
CA VAL A 121 6.22 -2.58 18.67
C VAL A 121 7.50 -3.27 18.19
N ILE A 122 8.66 -2.61 18.30
CA ILE A 122 9.95 -3.17 17.86
C ILE A 122 10.37 -4.37 18.74
N LYS A 123 10.16 -4.33 20.04
CA LYS A 123 10.41 -5.48 20.92
C LYS A 123 9.55 -6.69 20.55
N THR A 124 8.30 -6.46 20.17
CA THR A 124 7.44 -7.54 19.69
C THR A 124 7.92 -8.08 18.35
N MET A 125 8.35 -7.20 17.47
CA MET A 125 8.96 -7.57 16.19
C MET A 125 10.22 -8.41 16.39
N ASP A 126 11.09 -8.03 17.33
CA ASP A 126 12.31 -8.78 17.67
C ASP A 126 11.99 -10.22 18.10
N ARG A 127 10.93 -10.43 18.91
CA ARG A 127 10.47 -11.78 19.29
C ARG A 127 9.99 -12.59 18.10
N ILE A 128 9.19 -12.00 17.22
CA ILE A 128 8.72 -12.67 16.00
C ILE A 128 9.93 -13.06 15.11
N LEU A 129 10.92 -12.17 14.98
CA LEU A 129 12.13 -12.46 14.22
C LEU A 129 12.96 -13.59 14.85
N ASP A 130 12.93 -13.75 16.16
CA ASP A 130 13.58 -14.85 16.87
C ASP A 130 12.83 -16.19 16.69
N GLU A 131 11.49 -16.15 16.68
CA GLU A 131 10.64 -17.32 16.38
C GLU A 131 10.86 -17.83 14.95
N HIS A 132 11.13 -16.93 14.00
CA HIS A 132 11.42 -17.21 12.59
C HIS A 132 12.91 -17.06 12.24
N SER A 133 13.80 -17.53 13.12
CA SER A 133 15.25 -17.27 13.03
C SER A 133 15.92 -17.86 11.80
N ASP A 134 15.37 -18.89 11.22
CA ASP A 134 15.87 -19.67 10.07
C ASP A 134 15.04 -19.47 8.79
N GLU A 135 14.10 -18.53 8.82
CA GLU A 135 13.21 -18.24 7.70
C GLU A 135 13.41 -16.83 7.15
N ARG A 136 13.12 -16.67 5.85
CA ARG A 136 13.02 -15.37 5.21
C ARG A 136 11.67 -14.73 5.51
N GLY A 137 11.67 -13.40 5.64
CA GLY A 137 10.45 -12.66 5.91
C GLY A 137 10.40 -11.26 5.29
N LEU A 138 9.27 -10.61 5.51
CA LEU A 138 8.98 -9.26 5.04
C LEU A 138 8.44 -8.39 6.18
N ILE A 139 9.02 -7.22 6.38
CA ILE A 139 8.50 -6.19 7.30
C ILE A 139 8.00 -5.01 6.47
N LEU A 140 6.71 -4.71 6.59
CA LEU A 140 6.08 -3.58 5.93
C LEU A 140 5.78 -2.46 6.93
N THR A 141 6.17 -1.25 6.58
CA THR A 141 5.91 -0.05 7.37
C THR A 141 5.47 1.13 6.49
N SER A 142 5.24 2.31 7.06
CA SER A 142 4.63 3.43 6.35
C SER A 142 5.61 4.47 5.81
N SER A 143 6.88 4.44 6.25
CA SER A 143 7.85 5.47 5.88
C SER A 143 9.31 5.05 6.08
N ILE A 144 10.21 5.66 5.32
CA ILE A 144 11.66 5.43 5.44
C ILE A 144 12.20 5.79 6.83
N PRO A 145 11.84 6.94 7.46
CA PRO A 145 12.27 7.22 8.83
C PRO A 145 11.91 6.11 9.82
N ARG A 146 10.73 5.49 9.67
CA ARG A 146 10.34 4.35 10.50
C ARG A 146 11.16 3.10 10.22
N CYS A 147 11.56 2.85 8.97
CA CYS A 147 12.51 1.78 8.66
C CYS A 147 13.83 1.98 9.41
N HIS A 148 14.36 3.19 9.42
CA HIS A 148 15.59 3.50 10.16
C HIS A 148 15.43 3.35 11.68
N ASN A 149 14.29 3.74 12.24
CA ASN A 149 14.00 3.51 13.66
C ASN A 149 13.95 2.01 14.00
N ILE A 150 13.30 1.20 13.16
CA ILE A 150 13.27 -0.26 13.32
C ILE A 150 14.70 -0.80 13.35
N ILE A 151 15.53 -0.48 12.36
CA ILE A 151 16.93 -0.94 12.30
C ILE A 151 17.72 -0.49 13.55
N ARG A 152 17.49 0.72 14.03
CA ARG A 152 18.21 1.30 15.17
C ARG A 152 17.94 0.58 16.48
N TYR A 153 16.70 0.10 16.68
CA TYR A 153 16.25 -0.43 17.97
C TYR A 153 16.06 -1.96 17.99
N LEU A 154 16.15 -2.63 16.85
CA LEU A 154 16.24 -4.09 16.81
C LEU A 154 17.52 -4.57 17.50
N SER A 155 17.46 -5.79 18.03
CA SER A 155 18.65 -6.46 18.55
C SER A 155 19.74 -6.61 17.48
N PRO A 156 21.03 -6.61 17.86
CA PRO A 156 22.14 -6.77 16.90
C PRO A 156 22.05 -8.08 16.09
N LYS A 157 21.47 -9.14 16.66
CA LYS A 157 21.22 -10.41 16.00
C LYS A 157 20.27 -10.23 14.81
N ASN A 158 19.12 -9.62 15.06
CA ASN A 158 18.09 -9.45 14.04
C ASN A 158 18.40 -8.32 13.05
N THR A 159 19.07 -7.25 13.48
CA THR A 159 19.55 -6.19 12.58
C THR A 159 20.42 -6.73 11.44
N LYS A 160 21.25 -7.73 11.68
CA LYS A 160 22.11 -8.34 10.64
C LYS A 160 21.32 -9.03 9.53
N ARG A 161 20.10 -9.50 9.84
CA ARG A 161 19.19 -10.14 8.89
C ARG A 161 18.47 -9.14 8.00
N ILE A 162 18.37 -7.87 8.41
CA ILE A 162 17.56 -6.87 7.72
C ILE A 162 18.22 -6.46 6.39
N ARG A 163 17.43 -6.46 5.34
CA ARG A 163 17.72 -5.88 4.04
C ARG A 163 16.74 -4.74 3.77
N LEU A 164 17.22 -3.51 3.92
CA LEU A 164 16.40 -2.32 3.68
C LEU A 164 16.17 -2.14 2.18
N CYS A 165 14.90 -2.20 1.76
CA CYS A 165 14.50 -2.07 0.36
C CYS A 165 13.72 -0.78 0.16
N HIS A 166 14.37 0.23 -0.44
CA HIS A 166 13.73 1.49 -0.85
C HIS A 166 14.37 2.03 -2.14
N SER A 167 13.61 2.75 -2.93
CA SER A 167 13.95 3.11 -4.31
C SER A 167 14.32 4.58 -4.44
N LYS A 168 15.34 5.17 -3.73
CA LYS A 168 15.45 6.63 -3.86
C LYS A 168 16.81 7.32 -3.92
N ASN A 169 17.94 6.66 -3.77
CA ASN A 169 19.23 7.35 -3.94
C ASN A 169 20.00 6.76 -5.13
N LYS A 170 20.71 7.61 -5.88
CA LYS A 170 21.52 7.16 -7.01
C LYS A 170 22.68 6.23 -6.61
N ASP A 171 23.05 6.26 -5.34
CA ASP A 171 24.16 5.47 -4.76
C ASP A 171 23.66 4.27 -3.94
N ASP A 172 22.33 4.09 -3.80
CA ASP A 172 21.74 2.95 -3.11
C ASP A 172 21.49 1.80 -4.12
N LYS A 173 21.54 0.58 -3.60
CA LYS A 173 21.17 -0.62 -4.38
C LYS A 173 19.76 -0.47 -4.94
N THR A 174 19.58 -0.95 -6.14
CA THR A 174 18.24 -1.06 -6.75
C THR A 174 17.38 -2.07 -5.98
N GLN A 175 16.07 -1.98 -6.16
CA GLN A 175 15.15 -2.96 -5.56
C GLN A 175 15.50 -4.39 -5.96
N ASP A 176 15.84 -4.62 -7.24
CA ASP A 176 16.18 -5.95 -7.77
C ASP A 176 17.46 -6.50 -7.16
N GLU A 177 18.46 -5.65 -6.93
CA GLU A 177 19.70 -6.04 -6.25
C GLU A 177 19.44 -6.47 -4.80
N VAL A 178 18.62 -5.71 -4.05
CA VAL A 178 18.26 -6.07 -2.67
C VAL A 178 17.46 -7.36 -2.61
N ILE A 179 16.53 -7.59 -3.55
CA ILE A 179 15.77 -8.83 -3.65
C ILE A 179 16.69 -10.01 -4.00
N SER A 180 17.67 -9.82 -4.88
CA SER A 180 18.66 -10.84 -5.22
C SER A 180 19.52 -11.24 -4.00
N GLU A 181 19.97 -10.26 -3.21
CA GLU A 181 20.68 -10.51 -1.95
C GLU A 181 19.81 -11.26 -0.94
N HIS A 182 18.53 -10.85 -0.81
CA HIS A 182 17.56 -11.53 0.02
C HIS A 182 17.37 -12.99 -0.39
N SER A 183 17.27 -13.26 -1.68
CA SER A 183 17.12 -14.62 -2.21
C SER A 183 18.34 -15.51 -1.92
N SER A 184 19.52 -14.92 -1.80
CA SER A 184 20.78 -15.63 -1.55
C SER A 184 21.04 -15.92 -0.08
N ASP A 185 20.34 -15.26 0.85
CA ASP A 185 20.49 -15.42 2.31
C ASP A 185 19.22 -16.06 2.89
N PRO A 186 19.28 -17.32 3.36
CA PRO A 186 18.10 -18.06 3.82
C PRO A 186 17.44 -17.51 5.08
N THR A 187 18.09 -16.58 5.78
CA THR A 187 17.59 -15.98 7.01
C THR A 187 17.28 -14.50 6.90
N SER A 188 17.45 -13.92 5.72
CA SER A 188 17.28 -12.47 5.53
C SER A 188 15.83 -12.04 5.61
N VAL A 189 15.62 -10.79 6.02
CA VAL A 189 14.30 -10.18 6.17
C VAL A 189 14.28 -8.85 5.42
N LEU A 190 13.39 -8.73 4.45
CA LEU A 190 13.14 -7.47 3.76
C LEU A 190 12.44 -6.47 4.68
N LEU A 191 12.92 -5.25 4.75
CA LEU A 191 12.25 -4.14 5.44
C LEU A 191 11.94 -3.04 4.44
N SER A 192 10.66 -2.67 4.31
CA SER A 192 10.27 -1.67 3.31
C SER A 192 9.06 -0.84 3.70
N SER A 193 9.03 0.39 3.20
CA SER A 193 7.84 1.25 3.19
C SER A 193 7.13 1.29 1.83
N SER A 194 7.69 0.64 0.81
CA SER A 194 7.19 0.69 -0.58
C SER A 194 6.79 -0.67 -1.17
N LEU A 195 7.22 -1.80 -0.59
CA LEU A 195 6.92 -3.15 -1.11
C LEU A 195 5.49 -3.65 -0.81
N TRP A 196 4.57 -2.75 -0.57
CA TRP A 196 3.14 -3.09 -0.46
C TRP A 196 2.58 -3.67 -1.76
N GLU A 197 3.18 -3.31 -2.88
CA GLU A 197 2.80 -3.69 -4.25
C GLU A 197 4.05 -3.97 -5.09
N GLY A 198 3.90 -4.70 -6.21
CA GLY A 198 4.93 -4.79 -7.25
C GLY A 198 6.06 -5.79 -7.01
N VAL A 199 6.02 -6.61 -5.95
CA VAL A 199 7.01 -7.67 -5.70
C VAL A 199 6.30 -9.00 -5.50
N ASP A 200 6.90 -10.06 -6.00
CA ASP A 200 6.48 -11.44 -5.83
C ASP A 200 7.48 -12.18 -4.94
N LEU A 201 7.06 -12.48 -3.72
CA LEU A 201 7.87 -13.17 -2.71
C LEU A 201 7.26 -14.54 -2.42
N LYS A 202 7.26 -15.39 -3.42
CA LYS A 202 6.71 -16.75 -3.35
C LYS A 202 7.64 -17.71 -2.62
N ASP A 203 7.05 -18.79 -2.12
CA ASP A 203 7.76 -19.91 -1.51
C ASP A 203 8.65 -19.45 -0.32
N ASP A 204 9.87 -19.93 -0.24
CA ASP A 204 10.79 -19.60 0.83
C ASP A 204 11.30 -18.15 0.84
N LEU A 205 10.87 -17.30 -0.10
CA LEU A 205 11.24 -15.88 -0.10
C LEU A 205 10.51 -15.07 0.99
N SER A 206 9.37 -15.58 1.51
CA SER A 206 8.69 -14.92 2.64
C SER A 206 7.77 -15.90 3.36
N ARG A 207 8.27 -16.58 4.39
CA ARG A 207 7.49 -17.49 5.25
C ARG A 207 6.71 -16.75 6.34
N PHE A 208 7.11 -15.53 6.66
CA PHE A 208 6.36 -14.66 7.54
C PHE A 208 6.42 -13.20 7.05
N GLN A 209 5.40 -12.45 7.43
CA GLN A 209 5.39 -11.01 7.20
C GLN A 209 4.87 -10.25 8.43
N ILE A 210 5.45 -9.07 8.66
CA ILE A 210 5.08 -8.19 9.76
C ILE A 210 4.56 -6.87 9.19
N ILE A 211 3.30 -6.56 9.48
CA ILE A 211 2.72 -5.24 9.24
C ILE A 211 2.99 -4.39 10.48
N ALA A 212 4.10 -3.68 10.47
CA ALA A 212 4.51 -2.85 11.61
C ALA A 212 3.62 -1.63 11.79
N LYS A 213 3.08 -1.10 10.69
CA LYS A 213 2.17 0.05 10.70
C LYS A 213 1.16 -0.02 9.56
N VAL A 214 -0.10 0.30 9.88
CA VAL A 214 -1.18 0.44 8.89
C VAL A 214 -0.84 1.52 7.85
N PRO A 215 -0.94 1.21 6.53
CA PRO A 215 -0.45 2.07 5.44
C PRO A 215 -1.45 3.17 5.03
N TYR A 216 -1.82 4.05 5.94
CA TYR A 216 -2.68 5.18 5.61
C TYR A 216 -2.04 6.07 4.53
N PRO A 217 -2.83 6.60 3.57
CA PRO A 217 -2.35 7.63 2.66
C PRO A 217 -1.80 8.84 3.41
N ASN A 218 -0.82 9.52 2.82
CA ASN A 218 -0.18 10.65 3.47
C ASN A 218 -1.14 11.82 3.68
N TYR A 219 -1.58 12.02 4.92
CA TYR A 219 -2.51 13.08 5.30
C TYR A 219 -1.96 14.51 5.12
N THR A 220 -0.63 14.69 5.05
CA THR A 220 -0.05 16.02 4.85
C THR A 220 -0.17 16.50 3.40
N GLU A 221 -0.42 15.61 2.45
CA GLU A 221 -0.60 15.95 1.05
C GLU A 221 -1.93 16.68 0.83
N LYS A 222 -1.88 17.84 0.16
CA LYS A 222 -3.05 18.69 -0.15
C LYS A 222 -4.16 17.90 -0.85
N ARG A 223 -3.78 17.05 -1.83
CA ARG A 223 -4.73 16.23 -2.57
C ARG A 223 -5.42 15.18 -1.70
N THR A 224 -4.68 14.52 -0.82
CA THR A 224 -5.23 13.54 0.12
C THR A 224 -6.30 14.19 1.00
N LYS A 225 -6.02 15.36 1.58
CA LYS A 225 -7.01 16.12 2.37
C LYS A 225 -8.25 16.47 1.57
N ALA A 226 -8.06 16.96 0.34
CA ALA A 226 -9.18 17.34 -0.53
C ALA A 226 -10.05 16.13 -0.92
N LYS A 227 -9.41 14.98 -1.24
CA LYS A 227 -10.12 13.72 -1.50
C LYS A 227 -10.90 13.21 -0.29
N MET A 228 -10.32 13.27 0.91
CA MET A 228 -11.03 12.87 2.13
C MET A 228 -12.28 13.71 2.39
N ASN A 229 -12.23 15.02 2.12
CA ASN A 229 -13.38 15.91 2.29
C ASN A 229 -14.46 15.64 1.25
N LYS A 230 -14.08 15.33 0.01
CA LYS A 230 -15.02 15.06 -1.09
C LYS A 230 -15.60 13.64 -1.02
N PHE A 231 -14.78 12.66 -0.65
CA PHE A 231 -15.10 11.23 -0.63
C PHE A 231 -14.79 10.65 0.77
N PRO A 232 -15.73 10.67 1.72
CA PRO A 232 -15.46 10.30 3.12
C PRO A 232 -14.93 8.88 3.33
N LEU A 233 -15.33 7.93 2.49
CA LEU A 233 -14.87 6.54 2.57
C LEU A 233 -13.54 6.28 1.84
N TRP A 234 -13.16 7.18 0.94
CA TRP A 234 -11.98 6.99 0.09
C TRP A 234 -10.69 6.69 0.89
N TYR A 235 -10.45 7.42 1.97
CA TYR A 235 -9.23 7.26 2.78
C TYR A 235 -9.14 5.86 3.42
N THR A 236 -10.26 5.38 3.95
CA THR A 236 -10.36 4.06 4.56
C THR A 236 -10.28 2.96 3.51
N SER A 237 -10.97 3.11 2.37
CA SER A 237 -10.93 2.18 1.24
C SER A 237 -9.50 2.01 0.70
N GLN A 238 -8.78 3.12 0.47
CA GLN A 238 -7.38 3.06 0.01
C GLN A 238 -6.47 2.37 1.03
N THR A 239 -6.70 2.60 2.32
CA THR A 239 -5.94 1.93 3.38
C THR A 239 -6.23 0.43 3.41
N LEU A 240 -7.51 0.05 3.34
CA LEU A 240 -7.91 -1.36 3.29
C LEU A 240 -7.32 -2.06 2.07
N THR A 241 -7.49 -1.49 0.87
CA THR A 241 -6.93 -2.06 -0.38
C THR A 241 -5.44 -2.34 -0.24
N LYS A 242 -4.69 -1.37 0.29
CA LYS A 242 -3.24 -1.52 0.47
C LYS A 242 -2.88 -2.58 1.53
N LEU A 243 -3.65 -2.70 2.61
CA LEU A 243 -3.50 -3.77 3.60
C LEU A 243 -3.73 -5.15 2.99
N LEU A 244 -4.84 -5.33 2.27
CA LEU A 244 -5.19 -6.59 1.63
C LEU A 244 -4.14 -7.01 0.58
N GLN A 245 -3.62 -6.05 -0.19
CA GLN A 245 -2.50 -6.28 -1.09
C GLN A 245 -1.24 -6.71 -0.34
N GLY A 246 -0.98 -6.10 0.82
CA GLY A 246 0.11 -6.48 1.72
C GLY A 246 -0.02 -7.92 2.22
N PHE A 247 -1.20 -8.33 2.65
CA PHE A 247 -1.45 -9.70 3.11
C PHE A 247 -1.17 -10.76 2.03
N GLY A 248 -1.39 -10.43 0.78
CA GLY A 248 -1.14 -11.32 -0.34
C GLY A 248 0.31 -11.32 -0.87
N ARG A 249 1.29 -10.72 -0.19
CA ARG A 249 2.67 -10.66 -0.72
C ARG A 249 3.41 -11.98 -0.67
N SER A 250 3.16 -12.78 0.35
CA SER A 250 3.94 -13.98 0.67
C SER A 250 3.28 -15.29 0.25
N ILE A 251 2.13 -15.26 -0.44
CA ILE A 251 1.38 -16.46 -0.85
C ILE A 251 1.00 -16.35 -2.32
N ARG A 252 1.40 -17.34 -3.15
CA ARG A 252 1.25 -17.30 -4.60
C ARG A 252 0.71 -18.58 -5.24
N SER A 253 0.71 -19.69 -4.53
CA SER A 253 0.19 -20.98 -4.97
C SER A 253 -0.55 -21.69 -3.85
N ASP A 254 -1.23 -22.78 -4.16
CA ASP A 254 -2.00 -23.56 -3.18
C ASP A 254 -1.10 -24.23 -2.13
N ASP A 255 0.13 -24.55 -2.51
CA ASP A 255 1.13 -25.17 -1.64
C ASP A 255 1.97 -24.13 -0.87
N ASP A 256 1.84 -22.86 -1.21
CA ASP A 256 2.59 -21.77 -0.58
C ASP A 256 1.93 -21.35 0.74
N TRP A 257 2.75 -20.96 1.71
CA TRP A 257 2.24 -20.55 3.01
C TRP A 257 3.08 -19.43 3.62
N ALA A 258 2.42 -18.58 4.39
CA ALA A 258 3.06 -17.56 5.20
C ALA A 258 2.18 -17.16 6.39
N GLN A 259 2.82 -16.74 7.48
CA GLN A 259 2.14 -16.15 8.62
C GLN A 259 2.28 -14.63 8.61
N THR A 260 1.15 -13.94 8.78
CA THR A 260 1.11 -12.47 8.84
C THR A 260 0.85 -12.00 10.25
N TYR A 261 1.67 -11.09 10.76
CA TYR A 261 1.52 -10.44 12.06
C TYR A 261 1.19 -8.95 11.85
N VAL A 262 0.09 -8.48 12.41
CA VAL A 262 -0.29 -7.06 12.39
C VAL A 262 -0.11 -6.45 13.77
N LEU A 263 0.82 -5.52 13.91
CA LEU A 263 1.20 -4.94 15.21
C LEU A 263 0.44 -3.66 15.55
N ASP A 264 0.06 -2.86 14.54
CA ASP A 264 -0.61 -1.56 14.71
C ASP A 264 -2.11 -1.75 14.99
N THR A 265 -2.58 -1.36 16.16
CA THR A 265 -4.02 -1.44 16.55
C THR A 265 -4.94 -0.61 15.66
N ALA A 266 -4.38 0.30 14.85
CA ALA A 266 -5.17 1.09 13.89
C ALA A 266 -5.90 0.22 12.86
N VAL A 267 -5.46 -1.04 12.65
CA VAL A 267 -6.11 -2.01 11.76
C VAL A 267 -7.58 -2.24 12.14
N ASN A 268 -7.89 -2.31 13.44
CA ASN A 268 -9.26 -2.53 13.91
C ASN A 268 -10.22 -1.42 13.45
N ASN A 269 -9.76 -0.16 13.47
CA ASN A 269 -10.57 0.95 12.98
C ASN A 269 -10.76 0.91 11.46
N VAL A 270 -9.77 0.41 10.72
CA VAL A 270 -9.90 0.22 9.26
C VAL A 270 -10.96 -0.85 8.98
N PHE A 271 -10.87 -2.01 9.63
CA PHE A 271 -11.82 -3.10 9.44
C PHE A 271 -13.24 -2.72 9.87
N PHE A 272 -13.38 -2.05 11.01
CA PHE A 272 -14.69 -1.56 11.47
C PHE A 272 -15.35 -0.60 10.46
N LYS A 273 -14.59 0.38 9.94
CA LYS A 273 -15.12 1.37 8.99
C LYS A 273 -15.34 0.83 7.58
N ALA A 274 -14.57 -0.14 7.16
CA ALA A 274 -14.58 -0.71 5.82
C ALA A 274 -15.12 -2.14 5.77
N GLN A 275 -15.85 -2.59 6.79
CA GLN A 275 -16.34 -3.97 6.91
C GLN A 275 -17.04 -4.47 5.63
N GLN A 276 -17.91 -3.65 5.04
CA GLN A 276 -18.64 -3.99 3.82
C GLN A 276 -17.76 -4.04 2.55
N MET A 277 -16.52 -3.52 2.62
CA MET A 277 -15.57 -3.49 1.51
C MET A 277 -14.55 -4.63 1.59
N ILE A 278 -14.53 -5.40 2.68
CA ILE A 278 -13.63 -6.53 2.84
C ILE A 278 -14.11 -7.67 1.93
N PRO A 279 -13.28 -8.17 1.00
CA PRO A 279 -13.66 -9.30 0.17
C PRO A 279 -13.95 -10.54 1.02
N LYS A 280 -14.99 -11.30 0.66
CA LYS A 280 -15.41 -12.50 1.40
C LYS A 280 -14.29 -13.55 1.51
N ALA A 281 -13.37 -13.55 0.56
CA ALA A 281 -12.17 -14.40 0.57
C ALA A 281 -11.23 -14.18 1.76
N TYR A 282 -11.41 -13.12 2.55
CA TYR A 282 -10.63 -12.83 3.77
C TYR A 282 -11.39 -13.09 5.06
N TYR A 283 -12.70 -13.41 5.02
CA TYR A 283 -13.53 -13.54 6.22
C TYR A 283 -13.04 -14.64 7.14
N ASP A 284 -12.66 -15.78 6.61
CA ASP A 284 -12.13 -16.92 7.36
C ASP A 284 -10.86 -16.60 8.16
N VAL A 285 -9.90 -15.90 7.55
CA VAL A 285 -8.61 -15.54 8.20
C VAL A 285 -8.71 -14.34 9.12
N LEU A 286 -9.75 -13.52 8.99
CA LEU A 286 -10.01 -12.37 9.85
C LEU A 286 -11.02 -12.70 10.97
N GLY A 287 -11.53 -13.94 11.02
CA GLY A 287 -12.55 -14.35 12.00
C GLY A 287 -13.87 -13.59 11.86
N MET A 288 -14.25 -13.26 10.62
CA MET A 288 -15.50 -12.56 10.31
C MET A 288 -16.57 -13.58 9.89
N ASP A 289 -17.75 -13.49 10.48
CA ASP A 289 -18.89 -14.29 10.04
C ASP A 289 -19.41 -13.81 8.68
N GLU A 290 -19.94 -14.73 7.88
CA GLU A 290 -20.69 -14.38 6.67
C GLU A 290 -21.97 -13.63 7.10
N LEU A 291 -22.07 -12.34 6.77
CA LEU A 291 -23.24 -11.52 6.97
C LEU A 291 -24.31 -11.83 5.92
#